data_499d1814395f992f5aef1bb421977ff9
#
_entry.id   499d1814395f992f5aef1bb421977ff9
#
_cell.length_a   1.000
_cell.length_b   1.000
_cell.length_c   1.000
_cell.angle_alpha   90.00
_cell.angle_beta   90.00
_cell.angle_gamma   90.00
#
_symmetry.space_group_name_H-M   'P 1'
#
loop_
_entity.id
_entity.type
_entity.pdbx_description
1 polymer ?
#
loop_
_entity_poly.entity_id
_entity_poly.type
_entity_poly.pdbx_seq_one_letter_code
_entity_poly.pdbx_strand_id
1 'polypeptide(L)'
;MNQAILFRVFVLAIFASGQGISFQANKVQTQMPDVASGKQTYLEYCASCHGEDGKGMGPAASALKTPPSDLTTLAKRHAGKFPEEYVTEILRFGIPIHAHGSSDMPVWGPIFGARDKFNEVAVRQRIKNLCAYLATRQEQES
;
A
#
# COMPACT_ATOMS: atom_id res chain seq x y z
N MET A 1 -81.64 0.34 40.11
CA MET A 1 -81.05 1.11 38.99
C MET A 1 -79.56 0.94 39.14
N ASN A 2 -78.99 0.02 38.25
CA ASN A 2 -77.58 -0.42 38.34
C ASN A 2 -76.75 0.34 37.36
N GLN A 3 -75.76 1.02 37.86
CA GLN A 3 -74.67 1.58 37.02
C GLN A 3 -73.53 0.63 37.11
N ALA A 4 -73.26 -0.07 35.99
CA ALA A 4 -72.09 -0.95 35.77
C ALA A 4 -70.90 -0.07 35.46
N ILE A 5 -69.89 -0.07 36.33
CA ILE A 5 -68.59 0.61 36.13
C ILE A 5 -67.71 -0.30 35.28
N LEU A 6 -67.50 0.09 34.02
CA LEU A 6 -66.55 -0.56 33.11
C LEU A 6 -65.13 -0.09 33.43
N PHE A 7 -64.38 -0.96 34.11
CA PHE A 7 -62.90 -0.79 34.23
C PHE A 7 -62.24 -1.12 32.87
N ARG A 8 -61.80 -0.10 32.18
CA ARG A 8 -60.89 -0.27 31.02
C ARG A 8 -59.46 -0.41 31.54
N VAL A 9 -58.99 -1.65 31.52
CA VAL A 9 -57.57 -1.93 31.76
C VAL A 9 -56.78 -1.47 30.53
N PHE A 10 -56.04 -0.40 30.68
CA PHE A 10 -55.12 0.08 29.63
C PHE A 10 -53.81 -0.70 29.79
N VAL A 11 -53.62 -1.72 28.95
CA VAL A 11 -52.35 -2.44 28.84
C VAL A 11 -51.37 -1.58 28.06
N LEU A 12 -50.44 -0.95 28.75
CA LEU A 12 -49.33 -0.22 28.16
C LEU A 12 -48.30 -1.24 27.65
N ALA A 13 -48.30 -1.52 26.36
CA ALA A 13 -47.25 -2.31 25.72
C ALA A 13 -46.00 -1.44 25.55
N ILE A 14 -45.02 -1.62 26.44
CA ILE A 14 -43.70 -1.00 26.33
C ILE A 14 -42.94 -1.77 25.24
N PHE A 15 -42.91 -1.22 24.03
CA PHE A 15 -41.98 -1.67 22.98
C PHE A 15 -40.59 -1.25 23.41
N ALA A 16 -39.81 -2.16 23.96
CA ALA A 16 -38.39 -2.00 24.16
C ALA A 16 -37.72 -2.07 22.76
N SER A 17 -37.50 -0.92 22.16
CA SER A 17 -36.70 -0.78 20.95
C SER A 17 -35.23 -1.13 21.27
N GLY A 18 -34.89 -2.39 21.18
CA GLY A 18 -33.50 -2.85 21.25
C GLY A 18 -32.73 -2.32 20.02
N GLN A 19 -32.09 -1.14 20.16
CA GLN A 19 -31.13 -0.68 19.20
C GLN A 19 -29.88 -1.54 19.34
N GLY A 20 -29.83 -2.61 18.55
CA GLY A 20 -28.62 -3.41 18.40
C GLY A 20 -27.53 -2.54 17.80
N ILE A 21 -26.52 -2.22 18.60
CA ILE A 21 -25.29 -1.60 18.12
C ILE A 21 -24.60 -2.67 17.27
N SER A 22 -24.83 -2.62 15.95
CA SER A 22 -24.07 -3.44 14.99
C SER A 22 -22.63 -2.95 14.98
N PHE A 23 -21.75 -3.62 15.71
CA PHE A 23 -20.30 -3.48 15.54
C PHE A 23 -19.97 -4.01 14.13
N GLN A 24 -19.96 -3.12 13.15
CA GLN A 24 -19.33 -3.41 11.87
C GLN A 24 -17.83 -3.46 12.12
N ALA A 25 -17.30 -4.66 12.31
CA ALA A 25 -15.88 -4.92 12.25
C ALA A 25 -15.41 -4.44 10.86
N ASN A 26 -14.70 -3.31 10.85
CA ASN A 26 -14.09 -2.76 9.65
C ASN A 26 -13.02 -3.77 9.21
N LYS A 27 -13.43 -4.74 8.36
CA LYS A 27 -12.49 -5.66 7.73
C LYS A 27 -11.56 -4.79 6.92
N VAL A 28 -10.32 -4.65 7.39
CA VAL A 28 -9.21 -4.14 6.58
C VAL A 28 -9.14 -5.08 5.38
N GLN A 29 -9.84 -4.70 4.31
CA GLN A 29 -9.78 -5.41 3.04
C GLN A 29 -8.38 -5.20 2.50
N THR A 30 -7.53 -6.21 2.65
CA THR A 30 -6.27 -6.29 1.93
C THR A 30 -6.64 -6.44 0.45
N GLN A 31 -6.69 -5.32 -0.26
CA GLN A 31 -6.98 -5.32 -1.68
C GLN A 31 -5.87 -6.08 -2.41
N MET A 32 -6.26 -6.83 -3.44
CA MET A 32 -5.28 -7.47 -4.34
C MET A 32 -4.36 -6.39 -4.91
N PRO A 33 -3.09 -6.71 -5.17
CA PRO A 33 -2.18 -5.75 -5.80
C PRO A 33 -2.69 -5.33 -7.17
N ASP A 34 -2.64 -4.04 -7.45
CA ASP A 34 -2.98 -3.47 -8.75
C ASP A 34 -1.69 -3.08 -9.48
N VAL A 35 -1.31 -3.89 -10.47
CA VAL A 35 -0.11 -3.70 -11.29
C VAL A 35 -0.17 -2.42 -12.11
N ALA A 36 -1.34 -2.01 -12.59
CA ALA A 36 -1.49 -0.79 -13.38
C ALA A 36 -1.24 0.45 -12.51
N SER A 37 -1.79 0.50 -11.30
CA SER A 37 -1.52 1.53 -10.30
C SER A 37 -0.04 1.52 -9.86
N GLY A 38 0.57 0.34 -9.75
CA GLY A 38 2.00 0.18 -9.48
C GLY A 38 2.86 0.78 -10.59
N LYS A 39 2.52 0.52 -11.85
CA LYS A 39 3.18 1.10 -13.01
C LYS A 39 3.10 2.63 -13.00
N GLN A 40 1.92 3.18 -12.72
CA GLN A 40 1.75 4.62 -12.64
C GLN A 40 2.63 5.24 -11.55
N THR A 41 2.66 4.64 -10.35
CA THR A 41 3.55 5.06 -9.26
C THR A 41 5.01 4.98 -9.68
N TYR A 42 5.42 3.93 -10.38
CA TYR A 42 6.78 3.78 -10.89
C TYR A 42 7.17 4.90 -11.86
N LEU A 43 6.35 5.18 -12.84
CA LEU A 43 6.62 6.22 -13.84
C LEU A 43 6.69 7.61 -13.21
N GLU A 44 5.84 7.88 -12.20
CA GLU A 44 5.79 9.18 -11.53
C GLU A 44 6.99 9.42 -10.60
N TYR A 45 7.49 8.39 -9.90
CA TYR A 45 8.46 8.57 -8.81
C TYR A 45 9.82 7.90 -9.03
N CYS A 46 9.90 6.89 -9.86
CA CYS A 46 11.08 6.03 -9.97
C CYS A 46 11.79 6.15 -11.30
N ALA A 47 11.03 6.30 -12.40
CA ALA A 47 11.56 6.22 -13.76
C ALA A 47 12.59 7.32 -14.08
N SER A 48 12.52 8.49 -13.44
CA SER A 48 13.49 9.56 -13.64
C SER A 48 14.94 9.12 -13.34
N CYS A 49 15.11 8.23 -12.35
CA CYS A 49 16.43 7.69 -12.00
C CYS A 49 16.63 6.27 -12.54
N HIS A 50 15.61 5.39 -12.35
CA HIS A 50 15.76 3.98 -12.72
C HIS A 50 15.49 3.67 -14.20
N GLY A 51 15.02 4.65 -14.99
CA GLY A 51 14.59 4.46 -16.38
C GLY A 51 13.18 3.87 -16.47
N GLU A 52 12.50 4.09 -17.58
CA GLU A 52 11.19 3.47 -17.83
C GLU A 52 11.27 1.94 -17.95
N ASP A 53 12.44 1.44 -18.37
CA ASP A 53 12.74 0.03 -18.48
C ASP A 53 13.20 -0.62 -17.16
N GLY A 54 13.54 0.18 -16.16
CA GLY A 54 14.01 -0.28 -14.86
C GLY A 54 15.50 -0.58 -14.76
N LYS A 55 16.30 -0.27 -15.79
CA LYS A 55 17.72 -0.65 -15.88
C LYS A 55 18.69 0.35 -15.25
N GLY A 56 18.20 1.36 -14.56
CA GLY A 56 19.05 2.34 -13.87
C GLY A 56 19.57 3.47 -14.76
N MET A 57 19.08 3.60 -15.99
CA MET A 57 19.52 4.56 -16.98
C MET A 57 18.50 5.69 -17.21
N GLY A 58 17.83 6.14 -16.17
CA GLY A 58 16.89 7.25 -16.26
C GLY A 58 17.60 8.59 -16.53
N PRO A 59 16.86 9.61 -16.99
CA PRO A 59 17.46 10.90 -17.37
C PRO A 59 18.18 11.61 -16.22
N ALA A 60 17.83 11.35 -14.99
CA ALA A 60 18.50 11.91 -13.80
C ALA A 60 19.69 11.04 -13.32
N ALA A 61 19.89 9.83 -13.85
CA ALA A 61 20.90 8.91 -13.34
C ALA A 61 22.33 9.47 -13.40
N SER A 62 22.66 10.24 -14.44
CA SER A 62 24.00 10.84 -14.61
C SER A 62 24.34 11.93 -13.58
N ALA A 63 23.34 12.48 -12.90
CA ALA A 63 23.53 13.48 -11.85
C ALA A 63 23.76 12.87 -10.45
N LEU A 64 23.58 11.56 -10.31
CA LEU A 64 23.72 10.85 -9.05
C LEU A 64 25.17 10.41 -8.82
N LYS A 65 25.60 10.42 -7.55
CA LYS A 65 26.95 9.94 -7.16
C LYS A 65 27.14 8.46 -7.39
N THR A 66 26.05 7.69 -7.22
CA THR A 66 26.04 6.24 -7.46
C THR A 66 24.97 5.93 -8.47
N PRO A 67 25.28 5.17 -9.53
CA PRO A 67 24.30 4.76 -10.53
C PRO A 67 23.12 4.02 -9.87
N PRO A 68 21.87 4.33 -10.26
CA PRO A 68 20.71 3.61 -9.77
C PRO A 68 20.81 2.12 -10.10
N SER A 69 20.34 1.29 -9.19
CA SER A 69 20.34 -0.16 -9.41
C SER A 69 19.42 -0.54 -10.57
N ASP A 70 19.83 -1.58 -11.32
CA ASP A 70 18.97 -2.29 -12.23
C ASP A 70 17.90 -3.06 -11.45
N LEU A 71 16.65 -2.65 -11.60
CA LEU A 71 15.50 -3.25 -10.90
C LEU A 71 14.97 -4.49 -11.60
N THR A 72 15.38 -4.77 -12.83
CA THR A 72 14.93 -5.96 -13.58
C THR A 72 15.65 -7.24 -13.14
N THR A 73 16.75 -7.12 -12.43
CA THR A 73 17.57 -8.24 -11.95
C THR A 73 17.42 -8.54 -10.47
N LEU A 74 16.41 -7.96 -9.79
CA LEU A 74 16.19 -8.19 -8.37
C LEU A 74 15.96 -9.67 -8.04
N ALA A 75 15.11 -10.35 -8.81
CA ALA A 75 14.87 -11.78 -8.61
C ALA A 75 16.15 -12.61 -8.78
N LYS A 76 16.94 -12.34 -9.83
CA LYS A 76 18.21 -13.02 -10.07
C LYS A 76 19.19 -12.87 -8.91
N ARG A 77 19.26 -11.69 -8.31
CA ARG A 77 20.13 -11.41 -7.14
C ARG A 77 19.59 -12.01 -5.82
N HIS A 78 18.37 -12.55 -5.84
CA HIS A 78 17.68 -13.13 -4.68
C HIS A 78 17.19 -14.54 -4.97
N ALA A 79 18.08 -15.39 -5.47
CA ALA A 79 17.83 -16.80 -5.70
C ALA A 79 16.60 -17.10 -6.59
N GLY A 80 16.38 -16.30 -7.63
CA GLY A 80 15.29 -16.47 -8.58
C GLY A 80 13.93 -15.97 -8.10
N LYS A 81 13.84 -15.42 -6.88
CA LYS A 81 12.58 -14.92 -6.33
C LYS A 81 12.59 -13.41 -6.13
N PHE A 82 11.55 -12.72 -6.59
CA PHE A 82 11.42 -11.29 -6.34
C PHE A 82 11.31 -11.00 -4.83
N PRO A 83 12.20 -10.17 -4.26
CA PRO A 83 12.30 -9.96 -2.82
C PRO A 83 11.35 -8.84 -2.34
N GLU A 84 10.03 -9.10 -2.34
CA GLU A 84 9.01 -8.09 -2.04
C GLU A 84 9.20 -7.42 -0.69
N GLU A 85 9.50 -8.19 0.37
CA GLU A 85 9.71 -7.64 1.71
C GLU A 85 10.90 -6.70 1.76
N TYR A 86 12.03 -7.11 1.17
CA TYR A 86 13.24 -6.29 1.09
C TYR A 86 12.98 -4.97 0.35
N VAL A 87 12.30 -5.02 -0.80
CA VAL A 87 11.93 -3.82 -1.55
C VAL A 87 10.99 -2.93 -0.75
N THR A 88 10.03 -3.52 -0.06
CA THR A 88 9.09 -2.80 0.81
C THR A 88 9.81 -2.04 1.92
N GLU A 89 10.78 -2.67 2.58
CA GLU A 89 11.57 -2.04 3.65
C GLU A 89 12.39 -0.88 3.13
N ILE A 90 13.06 -1.05 1.97
CA ILE A 90 13.82 0.03 1.32
C ILE A 90 12.91 1.21 1.00
N LEU A 91 11.75 0.97 0.41
CA LEU A 91 10.81 2.03 0.07
C LEU A 91 10.27 2.76 1.30
N ARG A 92 10.00 2.05 2.37
CA ARG A 92 9.43 2.62 3.59
C ARG A 92 10.42 3.35 4.47
N PHE A 93 11.62 2.80 4.62
CA PHE A 93 12.56 3.21 5.66
C PHE A 93 13.92 3.65 5.11
N GLY A 94 14.13 3.49 3.80
CA GLY A 94 15.42 3.74 3.17
C GLY A 94 16.36 2.53 3.26
N ILE A 95 17.51 2.69 2.63
CA ILE A 95 18.56 1.67 2.63
C ILE A 95 19.43 1.89 3.86
N PRO A 96 19.71 0.86 4.68
CA PRO A 96 20.74 0.95 5.71
C PRO A 96 22.07 1.34 5.04
N ILE A 97 22.68 2.43 5.49
CA ILE A 97 23.85 3.11 4.86
C ILE A 97 25.05 2.15 4.60
N HIS A 98 25.06 0.98 5.17
CA HIS A 98 26.21 0.06 5.15
C HIS A 98 26.10 -1.10 4.15
N ALA A 99 24.96 -1.29 3.49
CA ALA A 99 24.81 -2.49 2.68
C ALA A 99 24.78 -2.25 1.16
N HIS A 100 23.99 -1.32 0.64
CA HIS A 100 23.77 -1.25 -0.82
C HIS A 100 23.13 0.07 -1.24
N GLY A 101 23.86 1.09 -1.53
CA GLY A 101 23.30 2.20 -2.24
C GLY A 101 23.70 3.58 -1.72
N SER A 102 23.51 4.56 -2.57
CA SER A 102 23.75 5.94 -2.23
C SER A 102 22.58 6.51 -1.46
N SER A 103 22.88 7.54 -0.64
CA SER A 103 21.88 8.39 0.00
C SER A 103 21.02 9.19 -1.00
N ASP A 104 21.27 9.00 -2.29
CA ASP A 104 20.60 9.76 -3.36
C ASP A 104 19.17 9.25 -3.63
N MET A 105 18.86 8.00 -3.27
CA MET A 105 17.49 7.48 -3.36
C MET A 105 16.65 7.99 -2.18
N PRO A 106 15.53 8.70 -2.44
CA PRO A 106 14.66 9.18 -1.37
C PRO A 106 14.06 8.05 -0.54
N VAL A 107 13.76 8.33 0.74
CA VAL A 107 12.91 7.47 1.56
C VAL A 107 11.46 7.74 1.20
N TRP A 108 10.82 6.78 0.52
CA TRP A 108 9.52 6.97 -0.08
C TRP A 108 8.36 6.88 0.90
N GLY A 109 8.51 6.18 2.03
CA GLY A 109 7.45 6.05 3.03
C GLY A 109 6.86 7.39 3.48
N PRO A 110 7.67 8.35 3.97
CA PRO A 110 7.20 9.69 4.33
C PRO A 110 6.61 10.48 3.15
N ILE A 111 7.18 10.36 1.94
CA ILE A 111 6.70 11.05 0.73
C ILE A 111 5.30 10.54 0.36
N PHE A 112 5.11 9.23 0.33
CA PHE A 112 3.80 8.63 0.09
C PHE A 112 2.83 8.92 1.24
N GLY A 113 3.33 8.99 2.49
CA GLY A 113 2.53 9.42 3.64
C GLY A 113 1.94 10.81 3.43
N ALA A 114 2.76 11.77 3.06
CA ALA A 114 2.29 13.13 2.79
C ALA A 114 1.29 13.19 1.62
N ARG A 115 1.55 12.44 0.54
CA ARG A 115 0.63 12.34 -0.61
C ARG A 115 -0.72 11.73 -0.22
N ASP A 116 -0.70 10.66 0.52
CA ASP A 116 -1.89 9.89 0.89
C ASP A 116 -2.52 10.37 2.21
N LYS A 117 -2.24 11.63 2.60
CA LYS A 117 -2.77 12.29 3.82
C LYS A 117 -2.52 11.48 5.09
N PHE A 118 -1.33 10.89 5.18
CA PHE A 118 -0.90 10.04 6.29
C PHE A 118 -1.81 8.82 6.55
N ASN A 119 -2.50 8.36 5.52
CA ASN A 119 -3.26 7.11 5.57
C ASN A 119 -2.32 5.92 5.35
N GLU A 120 -1.93 5.26 6.43
CA GLU A 120 -1.02 4.12 6.42
C GLU A 120 -1.53 2.93 5.58
N VAL A 121 -2.84 2.75 5.46
CA VAL A 121 -3.41 1.68 4.60
C VAL A 121 -3.16 2.01 3.13
N ALA A 122 -3.38 3.26 2.74
CA ALA A 122 -3.13 3.72 1.37
C ALA A 122 -1.64 3.65 1.01
N VAL A 123 -0.75 4.06 1.92
CA VAL A 123 0.71 3.96 1.72
C VAL A 123 1.15 2.51 1.52
N ARG A 124 0.71 1.60 2.37
CA ARG A 124 1.01 0.17 2.22
C ARG A 124 0.49 -0.40 0.92
N GLN A 125 -0.74 -0.03 0.53
CA GLN A 125 -1.32 -0.49 -0.73
C GLN A 125 -0.54 0.04 -1.94
N ARG A 126 -0.12 1.31 -1.91
CA ARG A 126 0.73 1.90 -2.97
C ARG A 126 2.04 1.14 -3.13
N ILE A 127 2.74 0.88 -2.03
CA ILE A 127 4.01 0.12 -2.07
C ILE A 127 3.77 -1.30 -2.56
N LYS A 128 2.71 -1.96 -2.11
CA LYS A 128 2.34 -3.31 -2.57
C LYS A 128 2.07 -3.34 -4.08
N ASN A 129 1.35 -2.35 -4.61
CA ASN A 129 1.09 -2.22 -6.04
C ASN A 129 2.39 -2.01 -6.82
N LEU A 130 3.28 -1.15 -6.30
CA LEU A 130 4.59 -0.90 -6.91
C LEU A 130 5.45 -2.17 -6.92
N CYS A 131 5.51 -2.93 -5.83
CA CYS A 131 6.20 -4.22 -5.78
C CYS A 131 5.63 -5.22 -6.79
N ALA A 132 4.29 -5.31 -6.90
CA ALA A 132 3.66 -6.16 -7.90
C ALA A 132 4.04 -5.77 -9.33
N TYR A 133 4.10 -4.48 -9.65
CA TYR A 133 4.59 -4.03 -10.95
C TYR A 133 6.05 -4.42 -11.16
N LEU A 134 6.94 -4.15 -10.20
CA LEU A 134 8.36 -4.51 -10.30
C LEU A 134 8.56 -6.02 -10.45
N ALA A 135 7.75 -6.84 -9.81
CA ALA A 135 7.79 -8.29 -9.99
C ALA A 135 7.49 -8.72 -11.44
N THR A 136 6.63 -7.99 -12.17
CA THR A 136 6.37 -8.26 -13.59
C THR A 136 7.51 -7.82 -14.51
N ARG A 137 8.45 -7.03 -14.00
CA ARG A 137 9.59 -6.50 -14.80
C ARG A 137 10.85 -7.34 -14.65
N GLN A 138 10.81 -8.40 -13.87
CA GLN A 138 12.00 -9.24 -13.68
C GLN A 138 12.41 -9.96 -14.95
N GLU A 139 13.72 -9.98 -15.24
CA GLU A 139 14.29 -10.79 -16.32
C GLU A 139 13.98 -12.26 -16.04
N GLN A 140 13.51 -12.97 -17.07
CA GLN A 140 13.31 -14.42 -16.97
C GLN A 140 14.66 -15.11 -17.10
N GLU A 141 14.90 -16.10 -16.27
CA GLU A 141 16.06 -16.97 -16.46
C GLU A 141 15.87 -17.78 -17.74
N SER A 142 16.83 -17.63 -18.65
CA SER A 142 16.89 -18.38 -19.93
C SER A 142 17.45 -19.77 -19.67
#